data_412c136532f47abc7709afb9f1048c0f
#
_entry.id   412c136532f47abc7709afb9f1048c0f
#
_cell.length_a   1.000
_cell.length_b   1.000
_cell.length_c   1.000
_cell.angle_alpha   90.00
_cell.angle_beta   90.00
_cell.angle_gamma   90.00
#
_symmetry.space_group_name_H-M   'P 1'
#
loop_
_entity.id
_entity.type
_entity.pdbx_description
1 polymer ?
#
loop_
_entity_poly.entity_id
_entity_poly.type
_entity_poly.pdbx_seq_one_letter_code
_entity_poly.pdbx_strand_id
1 'polypeptide(L)'
;MGKALIIGAGGVASVAVHKCCQNSDVFEEICIASRTKAKCDALKEKLAGGKTKIRTAQVDADNVTELIDLIEREKPDVVLNLALPYQDLTIMDACLATKTHYVDTANYEPEDTAKFEYKWQWEYNDRFKEAGITALLGSGFDPGVTGVFSAYALKHHFDEINYIDILDCNAGDHGYPFATNFNPEINIREVSAKGSYWEDGKWVETEPMEIKRVYNFPEVGEKDMYLLHHEELESLAINIPGIRRIRFFMTFGESYLRHLKCLENVGMTSIEPIEFEGKKIIPLQFLKAVLPDPASLGPRTKGKTNIGCIFRGKKDGKEKTYYVYNVCDHEACYKEVGSQAVSYTTGVPAMIGAMLVMNGTWKGAGVYNIEQFDPDPFMDALNRWGLPWQESFTPELVD
;
A
#
# COMPACT_ATOMS: atom_id res chain seq x y z
N MET A 1 -15.15 -5.08 -20.35
CA MET A 1 -15.26 -6.24 -19.47
C MET A 1 -13.95 -7.00 -19.54
N GLY A 2 -13.32 -7.26 -18.41
CA GLY A 2 -11.98 -7.82 -18.39
C GLY A 2 -11.80 -8.86 -17.28
N LYS A 3 -10.62 -9.46 -17.29
CA LYS A 3 -10.23 -10.53 -16.39
C LYS A 3 -9.00 -10.12 -15.58
N ALA A 4 -9.05 -10.29 -14.26
CA ALA A 4 -7.92 -10.05 -13.39
C ALA A 4 -7.44 -11.34 -12.69
N LEU A 5 -6.13 -11.48 -12.56
CA LEU A 5 -5.51 -12.47 -11.68
C LEU A 5 -5.02 -11.73 -10.43
N ILE A 6 -5.53 -12.12 -9.27
CA ILE A 6 -5.17 -11.54 -7.98
C ILE A 6 -4.27 -12.53 -7.24
N ILE A 7 -3.02 -12.15 -7.01
CA ILE A 7 -2.05 -12.97 -6.27
C ILE A 7 -1.99 -12.49 -4.84
N GLY A 8 -2.41 -13.35 -3.91
CA GLY A 8 -2.57 -13.04 -2.50
C GLY A 8 -3.99 -13.37 -2.02
N ALA A 9 -4.12 -13.73 -0.74
CA ALA A 9 -5.40 -14.04 -0.10
C ALA A 9 -5.42 -13.56 1.37
N GLY A 10 -4.75 -12.44 1.64
CA GLY A 10 -4.73 -11.75 2.94
C GLY A 10 -5.85 -10.73 3.10
N GLY A 11 -5.73 -9.86 4.11
CA GLY A 11 -6.72 -8.82 4.42
C GLY A 11 -6.94 -7.85 3.26
N VAL A 12 -5.87 -7.32 2.66
CA VAL A 12 -5.93 -6.42 1.50
C VAL A 12 -6.58 -7.11 0.30
N ALA A 13 -6.16 -8.34 0.00
CA ALA A 13 -6.75 -9.11 -1.09
C ALA A 13 -8.25 -9.39 -0.87
N SER A 14 -8.68 -9.64 0.37
CA SER A 14 -10.10 -9.78 0.69
C SER A 14 -10.91 -8.54 0.31
N VAL A 15 -10.40 -7.34 0.59
CA VAL A 15 -11.04 -6.09 0.19
C VAL A 15 -11.03 -5.90 -1.31
N ALA A 16 -9.86 -6.05 -1.96
CA ALA A 16 -9.74 -5.88 -3.41
C ALA A 16 -10.68 -6.81 -4.18
N VAL A 17 -10.75 -8.09 -3.79
CA VAL A 17 -11.68 -9.07 -4.37
C VAL A 17 -13.14 -8.65 -4.19
N HIS A 18 -13.53 -8.18 -3.00
CA HIS A 18 -14.86 -7.63 -2.75
C HIS A 18 -15.18 -6.48 -3.71
N LYS A 19 -14.26 -5.52 -3.82
CA LYS A 19 -14.42 -4.34 -4.68
C LYS A 19 -14.47 -4.70 -6.17
N CYS A 20 -13.67 -5.66 -6.61
CA CYS A 20 -13.79 -6.21 -7.96
C CYS A 20 -15.20 -6.80 -8.22
N CYS A 21 -15.75 -7.54 -7.24
CA CYS A 21 -17.10 -8.11 -7.36
C CYS A 21 -18.20 -7.03 -7.34
N GLN A 22 -18.03 -5.95 -6.60
CA GLN A 22 -18.93 -4.79 -6.63
C GLN A 22 -18.86 -4.06 -7.98
N ASN A 23 -17.71 -4.09 -8.65
CA ASN A 23 -17.46 -3.49 -9.96
C ASN A 23 -17.51 -4.53 -11.10
N SER A 24 -18.54 -5.35 -11.10
CA SER A 24 -18.71 -6.47 -12.03
C SER A 24 -18.84 -6.07 -13.51
N ASP A 25 -19.16 -4.82 -13.79
CA ASP A 25 -19.21 -4.28 -15.15
C ASP A 25 -17.80 -4.13 -15.78
N VAL A 26 -16.78 -4.05 -14.94
CA VAL A 26 -15.36 -4.01 -15.34
C VAL A 26 -14.72 -5.38 -15.14
N PHE A 27 -14.85 -5.97 -13.93
CA PHE A 27 -14.29 -7.26 -13.56
C PHE A 27 -15.31 -8.39 -13.81
N GLU A 28 -15.36 -8.88 -15.05
CA GLU A 28 -16.25 -9.98 -15.42
C GLU A 28 -15.82 -11.31 -14.78
N GLU A 29 -14.52 -11.56 -14.77
CA GLU A 29 -13.91 -12.74 -14.17
C GLU A 29 -12.67 -12.37 -13.34
N ILE A 30 -12.52 -12.99 -12.18
CA ILE A 30 -11.31 -12.90 -11.37
C ILE A 30 -10.81 -14.30 -11.01
N CYS A 31 -9.50 -14.48 -11.00
CA CYS A 31 -8.85 -15.65 -10.42
C CYS A 31 -8.07 -15.22 -9.18
N ILE A 32 -8.37 -15.82 -8.02
CA ILE A 32 -7.65 -15.58 -6.77
C ILE A 32 -6.64 -16.71 -6.60
N ALA A 33 -5.36 -16.38 -6.43
CA ALA A 33 -4.31 -17.36 -6.32
C ALA A 33 -3.37 -17.09 -5.13
N SER A 34 -3.00 -18.13 -4.41
CA SER A 34 -2.00 -18.06 -3.34
C SER A 34 -1.41 -19.44 -3.04
N ARG A 35 -0.37 -19.50 -2.23
CA ARG A 35 0.19 -20.78 -1.72
C ARG A 35 -0.84 -21.60 -0.95
N THR A 36 -1.77 -20.94 -0.27
CA THR A 36 -2.83 -21.59 0.51
C THR A 36 -4.18 -21.49 -0.23
N LYS A 37 -4.42 -22.39 -1.16
CA LYS A 37 -5.65 -22.42 -1.97
C LYS A 37 -6.92 -22.35 -1.13
N ALA A 38 -6.94 -22.97 0.06
CA ALA A 38 -8.10 -22.94 0.95
C ALA A 38 -8.52 -21.51 1.36
N LYS A 39 -7.57 -20.56 1.50
CA LYS A 39 -7.89 -19.14 1.74
C LYS A 39 -8.59 -18.50 0.54
N CYS A 40 -8.17 -18.85 -0.67
CA CYS A 40 -8.80 -18.38 -1.91
C CYS A 40 -10.22 -18.94 -2.05
N ASP A 41 -10.40 -20.23 -1.75
CA ASP A 41 -11.71 -20.89 -1.79
C ASP A 41 -12.69 -20.28 -0.76
N ALA A 42 -12.22 -19.97 0.45
CA ALA A 42 -13.02 -19.29 1.46
C ALA A 42 -13.48 -17.88 1.03
N LEU A 43 -12.61 -17.10 0.37
CA LEU A 43 -12.99 -15.80 -0.20
C LEU A 43 -14.04 -15.97 -1.31
N LYS A 44 -13.87 -16.95 -2.19
CA LYS A 44 -14.85 -17.26 -3.23
C LYS A 44 -16.21 -17.63 -2.65
N GLU A 45 -16.23 -18.49 -1.62
CA GLU A 45 -17.48 -18.90 -0.94
C GLU A 45 -18.20 -17.71 -0.29
N LYS A 46 -17.44 -16.83 0.37
CA LYS A 46 -17.98 -15.62 1.01
C LYS A 46 -18.67 -14.69 0.01
N LEU A 47 -18.23 -14.69 -1.26
CA LEU A 47 -18.71 -13.82 -2.34
C LEU A 47 -19.61 -14.55 -3.36
N ALA A 48 -20.04 -15.76 -3.03
CA ALA A 48 -20.90 -16.56 -3.91
C ALA A 48 -22.23 -15.83 -4.20
N GLY A 49 -22.67 -15.89 -5.45
CA GLY A 49 -23.94 -15.29 -5.91
C GLY A 49 -23.80 -13.88 -6.50
N GLY A 50 -22.59 -13.29 -6.53
CA GLY A 50 -22.30 -12.08 -7.29
C GLY A 50 -22.28 -12.31 -8.81
N LYS A 51 -22.22 -11.22 -9.57
CA LYS A 51 -22.15 -11.27 -11.06
C LYS A 51 -20.75 -11.65 -11.55
N THR A 52 -19.69 -11.22 -10.85
CA THR A 52 -18.30 -11.54 -11.21
C THR A 52 -18.04 -13.02 -11.02
N LYS A 53 -17.49 -13.66 -12.04
CA LYS A 53 -17.12 -15.08 -11.99
C LYS A 53 -15.78 -15.24 -11.26
N ILE A 54 -15.78 -15.97 -10.14
CA ILE A 54 -14.61 -16.20 -9.31
C ILE A 54 -14.03 -17.59 -9.55
N ARG A 55 -12.74 -17.65 -9.92
CA ARG A 55 -11.92 -18.86 -9.92
C ARG A 55 -10.89 -18.79 -8.80
N THR A 56 -10.36 -19.94 -8.42
CA THR A 56 -9.29 -20.05 -7.44
C THR A 56 -8.20 -20.97 -7.93
N ALA A 57 -6.96 -20.65 -7.59
CA ALA A 57 -5.81 -21.46 -7.94
C ALA A 57 -4.82 -21.55 -6.75
N GLN A 58 -3.98 -22.57 -6.77
CA GLN A 58 -2.77 -22.59 -5.96
C GLN A 58 -1.60 -22.13 -6.82
N VAL A 59 -0.73 -21.30 -6.26
CA VAL A 59 0.52 -20.86 -6.90
C VAL A 59 1.53 -20.50 -5.83
N ASP A 60 2.78 -20.84 -6.05
CA ASP A 60 3.90 -20.29 -5.32
C ASP A 60 4.44 -19.08 -6.08
N ALA A 61 4.29 -17.89 -5.49
CA ALA A 61 4.71 -16.64 -6.11
C ALA A 61 6.25 -16.45 -6.14
N ASP A 62 6.99 -17.32 -5.48
CA ASP A 62 8.45 -17.40 -5.61
C ASP A 62 8.87 -18.24 -6.84
N ASN A 63 7.92 -18.91 -7.51
CA ASN A 63 8.17 -19.77 -8.65
C ASN A 63 7.66 -19.15 -9.96
N VAL A 64 8.56 -18.53 -10.73
CA VAL A 64 8.23 -17.86 -12.00
C VAL A 64 7.54 -18.82 -12.99
N THR A 65 7.95 -20.10 -13.05
CA THR A 65 7.35 -21.08 -13.98
C THR A 65 5.88 -21.36 -13.62
N GLU A 66 5.57 -21.57 -12.35
CA GLU A 66 4.18 -21.76 -11.90
C GLU A 66 3.30 -20.52 -12.17
N LEU A 67 3.88 -19.32 -12.01
CA LEU A 67 3.21 -18.06 -12.33
C LEU A 67 2.91 -17.95 -13.83
N ILE A 68 3.89 -18.26 -14.70
CA ILE A 68 3.70 -18.25 -16.16
C ILE A 68 2.59 -19.23 -16.55
N ASP A 69 2.65 -20.49 -16.09
CA ASP A 69 1.65 -21.51 -16.38
C ASP A 69 0.24 -21.08 -15.93
N LEU A 70 0.15 -20.41 -14.77
CA LEU A 70 -1.11 -19.87 -14.25
C LEU A 70 -1.64 -18.74 -15.13
N ILE A 71 -0.79 -17.76 -15.50
CA ILE A 71 -1.18 -16.62 -16.32
C ILE A 71 -1.61 -17.09 -17.72
N GLU A 72 -0.85 -18.00 -18.36
CA GLU A 72 -1.20 -18.55 -19.67
C GLU A 72 -2.51 -19.33 -19.67
N ARG A 73 -2.80 -20.06 -18.58
CA ARG A 73 -4.05 -20.79 -18.42
C ARG A 73 -5.24 -19.88 -18.18
N GLU A 74 -5.09 -18.89 -17.30
CA GLU A 74 -6.18 -17.98 -16.91
C GLU A 74 -6.35 -16.84 -17.93
N LYS A 75 -5.29 -16.41 -18.62
CA LYS A 75 -5.27 -15.31 -19.59
C LYS A 75 -5.89 -14.02 -19.06
N PRO A 76 -5.38 -13.48 -17.95
CA PRO A 76 -5.87 -12.23 -17.40
C PRO A 76 -5.39 -11.04 -18.24
N ASP A 77 -6.14 -9.94 -18.23
CA ASP A 77 -5.71 -8.66 -18.77
C ASP A 77 -4.72 -7.96 -17.84
N VAL A 78 -4.84 -8.21 -16.54
CA VAL A 78 -3.96 -7.62 -15.51
C VAL A 78 -3.70 -8.63 -14.39
N VAL A 79 -2.47 -8.64 -13.89
CA VAL A 79 -2.08 -9.27 -12.63
C VAL A 79 -2.06 -8.20 -11.55
N LEU A 80 -2.89 -8.37 -10.52
CA LEU A 80 -2.90 -7.55 -9.32
C LEU A 80 -2.14 -8.32 -8.22
N ASN A 81 -0.95 -7.84 -7.92
CA ASN A 81 -0.08 -8.44 -6.91
C ASN A 81 -0.41 -7.88 -5.52
N LEU A 82 -0.94 -8.74 -4.66
CA LEU A 82 -1.23 -8.49 -3.25
C LEU A 82 -0.55 -9.54 -2.36
N ALA A 83 0.54 -10.13 -2.86
CA ALA A 83 1.44 -10.98 -2.10
C ALA A 83 2.36 -10.11 -1.22
N LEU A 84 3.38 -10.72 -0.63
CA LEU A 84 4.40 -9.94 0.08
C LEU A 84 5.34 -9.26 -0.93
N PRO A 85 5.98 -8.15 -0.56
CA PRO A 85 6.86 -7.41 -1.46
C PRO A 85 8.05 -8.22 -1.96
N TYR A 86 8.43 -9.28 -1.28
CA TYR A 86 9.50 -10.21 -1.69
C TYR A 86 9.25 -10.89 -3.04
N GLN A 87 7.97 -11.04 -3.44
CA GLN A 87 7.57 -11.72 -4.67
C GLN A 87 7.39 -10.80 -5.88
N ASP A 88 7.56 -9.49 -5.73
CA ASP A 88 7.26 -8.53 -6.80
C ASP A 88 8.04 -8.82 -8.08
N LEU A 89 9.35 -9.03 -7.98
CA LEU A 89 10.20 -9.24 -9.16
C LEU A 89 9.90 -10.56 -9.88
N THR A 90 9.60 -11.63 -9.15
CA THR A 90 9.21 -12.92 -9.72
C THR A 90 7.88 -12.84 -10.46
N ILE A 91 6.92 -12.07 -9.93
CA ILE A 91 5.63 -11.82 -10.58
C ILE A 91 5.81 -10.91 -11.79
N MET A 92 6.67 -9.88 -11.72
CA MET A 92 7.00 -9.00 -12.86
C MET A 92 7.67 -9.80 -14.00
N ASP A 93 8.58 -10.73 -13.70
CA ASP A 93 9.18 -11.63 -14.69
C ASP A 93 8.13 -12.50 -15.40
N ALA A 94 7.16 -13.04 -14.65
CA ALA A 94 6.08 -13.82 -15.24
C ALA A 94 5.15 -12.95 -16.11
N CYS A 95 4.85 -11.71 -15.69
CA CYS A 95 4.08 -10.74 -16.48
C CYS A 95 4.79 -10.37 -17.79
N LEU A 96 6.12 -10.19 -17.76
CA LEU A 96 6.91 -9.96 -18.97
C LEU A 96 6.86 -11.15 -19.93
N ALA A 97 7.05 -12.37 -19.43
CA ALA A 97 7.03 -13.58 -20.26
C ALA A 97 5.68 -13.79 -20.97
N THR A 98 4.59 -13.40 -20.31
CA THR A 98 3.21 -13.58 -20.80
C THR A 98 2.61 -12.31 -21.44
N LYS A 99 3.34 -11.20 -21.41
CA LYS A 99 2.89 -9.88 -21.88
C LYS A 99 1.59 -9.42 -21.22
N THR A 100 1.49 -9.59 -19.91
CA THR A 100 0.34 -9.23 -19.09
C THR A 100 0.66 -7.99 -18.26
N HIS A 101 -0.30 -7.07 -18.10
CA HIS A 101 -0.12 -5.88 -17.24
C HIS A 101 0.07 -6.27 -15.78
N TYR A 102 0.85 -5.48 -15.05
CA TYR A 102 1.17 -5.67 -13.64
C TYR A 102 0.72 -4.48 -12.80
N VAL A 103 0.19 -4.73 -11.62
CA VAL A 103 -0.16 -3.72 -10.61
C VAL A 103 0.19 -4.27 -9.23
N ASP A 104 0.82 -3.48 -8.38
CA ASP A 104 1.07 -3.78 -6.96
C ASP A 104 0.60 -2.66 -6.03
N THR A 105 0.86 -2.81 -4.73
CA THR A 105 0.47 -1.85 -3.68
C THR A 105 1.64 -1.36 -2.83
N ALA A 106 2.85 -1.76 -3.15
CA ALA A 106 4.07 -1.44 -2.40
C ALA A 106 5.28 -1.47 -3.35
N ASN A 107 6.48 -1.53 -2.82
CA ASN A 107 7.72 -1.74 -3.57
C ASN A 107 8.32 -3.11 -3.24
N TYR A 108 9.21 -3.61 -4.10
CA TYR A 108 10.03 -4.79 -3.81
C TYR A 108 10.92 -4.54 -2.60
N GLU A 109 10.98 -5.53 -1.72
CA GLU A 109 11.86 -5.53 -0.55
C GLU A 109 12.68 -6.83 -0.51
N PRO A 110 14.02 -6.78 -0.42
CA PRO A 110 14.82 -7.97 -0.17
C PRO A 110 14.51 -8.59 1.20
N GLU A 111 14.42 -9.92 1.27
CA GLU A 111 14.14 -10.61 2.54
C GLU A 111 15.22 -10.41 3.61
N ASP A 112 16.48 -10.26 3.19
CA ASP A 112 17.66 -10.15 4.05
C ASP A 112 17.98 -8.73 4.52
N THR A 113 17.34 -7.72 3.93
CA THR A 113 17.52 -6.31 4.30
C THR A 113 16.21 -5.53 4.24
N ALA A 114 15.92 -4.74 5.27
CA ALA A 114 14.82 -3.78 5.24
C ALA A 114 15.23 -2.57 4.38
N LYS A 115 14.91 -2.61 3.09
CA LYS A 115 15.19 -1.53 2.13
C LYS A 115 13.98 -1.29 1.27
N PHE A 116 13.31 -0.19 1.52
CA PHE A 116 12.11 0.27 0.82
C PHE A 116 12.54 1.17 -0.34
N GLU A 117 12.88 0.58 -1.50
CA GLU A 117 13.42 1.28 -2.66
C GLU A 117 12.78 0.76 -3.95
N TYR A 118 12.32 1.64 -4.82
CA TYR A 118 11.75 1.27 -6.14
C TYR A 118 12.80 0.88 -7.19
N LYS A 119 14.07 1.11 -6.95
CA LYS A 119 15.12 0.95 -7.97
C LYS A 119 15.10 -0.41 -8.68
N TRP A 120 14.85 -1.51 -7.98
CA TRP A 120 14.80 -2.86 -8.57
C TRP A 120 13.63 -3.02 -9.55
N GLN A 121 12.48 -2.43 -9.26
CA GLN A 121 11.33 -2.47 -10.14
C GLN A 121 11.49 -1.48 -11.31
N TRP A 122 12.08 -0.30 -11.08
CA TRP A 122 12.39 0.66 -12.15
C TRP A 122 13.39 0.11 -13.19
N GLU A 123 14.29 -0.81 -12.82
CA GLU A 123 15.20 -1.50 -13.75
C GLU A 123 14.46 -2.34 -14.79
N TYR A 124 13.20 -2.70 -14.56
CA TYR A 124 12.33 -3.42 -15.50
C TYR A 124 11.75 -2.52 -16.60
N ASN A 125 11.88 -1.21 -16.50
CA ASN A 125 11.20 -0.25 -17.37
C ASN A 125 11.37 -0.51 -18.86
N ASP A 126 12.60 -0.72 -19.33
CA ASP A 126 12.87 -0.94 -20.75
C ASP A 126 12.30 -2.29 -21.24
N ARG A 127 12.37 -3.32 -20.42
CA ARG A 127 11.77 -4.64 -20.72
C ARG A 127 10.24 -4.54 -20.86
N PHE A 128 9.57 -3.79 -19.97
CA PHE A 128 8.13 -3.55 -20.04
C PHE A 128 7.76 -2.68 -21.25
N LYS A 129 8.59 -1.70 -21.61
CA LYS A 129 8.41 -0.91 -22.85
C LYS A 129 8.48 -1.78 -24.11
N GLU A 130 9.50 -2.62 -24.21
CA GLU A 130 9.67 -3.56 -25.34
C GLU A 130 8.52 -4.57 -25.44
N ALA A 131 8.01 -5.04 -24.31
CA ALA A 131 6.87 -5.94 -24.26
C ALA A 131 5.53 -5.25 -24.59
N GLY A 132 5.47 -3.90 -24.55
CA GLY A 132 4.27 -3.11 -24.81
C GLY A 132 3.24 -3.18 -23.66
N ILE A 133 3.67 -3.45 -22.45
CA ILE A 133 2.81 -3.60 -21.27
C ILE A 133 3.12 -2.57 -20.18
N THR A 134 2.18 -2.38 -19.27
CA THR A 134 2.29 -1.45 -18.13
C THR A 134 2.58 -2.22 -16.85
N ALA A 135 3.53 -1.75 -16.05
CA ALA A 135 3.60 -2.00 -14.62
C ALA A 135 3.21 -0.72 -13.88
N LEU A 136 2.19 -0.78 -13.06
CA LEU A 136 1.75 0.29 -12.16
C LEU A 136 2.22 -0.08 -10.75
N LEU A 137 3.11 0.74 -10.19
CA LEU A 137 3.68 0.52 -8.87
C LEU A 137 2.97 1.35 -7.80
N GLY A 138 2.78 0.74 -6.65
CA GLY A 138 2.27 1.41 -5.47
C GLY A 138 0.82 1.85 -5.59
N SER A 139 -0.10 0.99 -6.03
CA SER A 139 -1.53 1.32 -6.05
C SER A 139 -2.22 0.93 -4.73
N GLY A 140 -1.63 1.35 -3.60
CA GLY A 140 -2.20 1.28 -2.27
C GLY A 140 -2.73 2.63 -1.79
N PHE A 141 -2.65 2.89 -0.49
CA PHE A 141 -2.93 4.23 0.01
C PHE A 141 -1.64 5.05 0.13
N ASP A 142 -0.71 4.56 0.88
CA ASP A 142 0.67 4.98 1.05
C ASP A 142 1.58 3.72 0.91
N PRO A 143 2.22 3.58 -0.22
CA PRO A 143 2.17 4.40 -1.44
C PRO A 143 0.87 4.20 -2.22
N GLY A 144 0.46 5.24 -2.93
CA GLY A 144 -0.65 5.16 -3.88
C GLY A 144 -1.55 6.39 -3.88
N VAL A 145 -2.59 6.42 -3.08
CA VAL A 145 -3.48 7.59 -2.98
C VAL A 145 -2.71 8.86 -2.65
N THR A 146 -1.66 8.79 -1.84
CA THR A 146 -0.75 9.91 -1.53
C THR A 146 -0.04 10.45 -2.78
N GLY A 147 0.36 9.57 -3.70
CA GLY A 147 0.90 9.93 -5.01
C GLY A 147 -0.17 10.57 -5.91
N VAL A 148 -1.38 9.99 -5.95
CA VAL A 148 -2.52 10.58 -6.69
C VAL A 148 -2.90 11.96 -6.13
N PHE A 149 -2.94 12.12 -4.81
CA PHE A 149 -3.17 13.42 -4.15
C PHE A 149 -2.12 14.45 -4.55
N SER A 150 -0.85 14.02 -4.67
CA SER A 150 0.26 14.89 -5.08
C SER A 150 0.11 15.34 -6.54
N ALA A 151 -0.22 14.41 -7.45
CA ALA A 151 -0.49 14.74 -8.85
C ALA A 151 -1.75 15.62 -9.01
N TYR A 152 -2.80 15.35 -8.22
CA TYR A 152 -4.03 16.16 -8.22
C TYR A 152 -3.76 17.58 -7.71
N ALA A 153 -3.03 17.72 -6.61
CA ALA A 153 -2.64 19.01 -6.08
C ALA A 153 -1.82 19.81 -7.11
N LEU A 154 -0.84 19.19 -7.75
CA LEU A 154 -0.03 19.84 -8.80
C LEU A 154 -0.89 20.27 -10.00
N LYS A 155 -1.78 19.40 -10.46
CA LYS A 155 -2.63 19.68 -11.63
C LYS A 155 -3.63 20.83 -11.39
N HIS A 156 -4.27 20.86 -10.24
CA HIS A 156 -5.41 21.75 -9.98
C HIS A 156 -5.11 22.94 -9.08
N HIS A 157 -4.13 22.81 -8.18
CA HIS A 157 -3.95 23.77 -7.09
C HIS A 157 -2.61 24.52 -7.10
N PHE A 158 -1.58 23.97 -7.76
CA PHE A 158 -0.24 24.55 -7.74
C PHE A 158 0.36 24.65 -9.13
N ASP A 159 1.23 25.65 -9.32
CA ASP A 159 2.16 25.73 -10.44
C ASP A 159 3.50 25.08 -10.05
N GLU A 160 3.80 25.08 -8.74
CA GLU A 160 5.00 24.52 -8.14
C GLU A 160 4.68 24.05 -6.72
N ILE A 161 4.98 22.77 -6.39
CA ILE A 161 4.92 22.23 -5.04
C ILE A 161 6.34 22.18 -4.49
N ASN A 162 6.56 22.82 -3.33
CA ASN A 162 7.89 22.85 -2.70
C ASN A 162 7.98 21.92 -1.47
N TYR A 163 6.88 21.70 -0.77
CA TYR A 163 6.86 20.91 0.46
C TYR A 163 5.66 19.97 0.45
N ILE A 164 5.91 18.72 0.81
CA ILE A 164 4.87 17.70 1.05
C ILE A 164 5.10 17.09 2.42
N ASP A 165 4.08 17.11 3.27
CA ASP A 165 4.05 16.33 4.50
C ASP A 165 2.92 15.30 4.35
N ILE A 166 3.27 14.01 4.32
CA ILE A 166 2.36 12.89 4.26
C ILE A 166 2.08 12.45 5.69
N LEU A 167 0.79 12.36 6.04
CA LEU A 167 0.35 12.04 7.38
C LEU A 167 -0.52 10.79 7.35
N ASP A 168 -0.04 9.69 7.93
CA ASP A 168 -0.80 8.46 8.13
C ASP A 168 -1.20 8.32 9.59
N CYS A 169 -2.50 8.45 9.85
CA CYS A 169 -3.07 8.25 11.17
C CYS A 169 -4.00 7.05 11.18
N ASN A 170 -3.63 6.04 11.96
CA ASN A 170 -4.54 4.98 12.38
C ASN A 170 -4.87 5.16 13.87
N ALA A 171 -6.08 5.64 14.17
CA ALA A 171 -6.61 5.76 15.53
C ALA A 171 -7.55 4.60 15.89
N GLY A 172 -7.43 3.47 15.19
CA GLY A 172 -8.18 2.25 15.49
C GLY A 172 -7.71 1.58 16.77
N ASP A 173 -8.66 1.15 17.61
CA ASP A 173 -8.42 0.34 18.79
C ASP A 173 -8.99 -1.06 18.60
N HIS A 174 -8.13 -2.06 18.57
CA HIS A 174 -8.47 -3.49 18.49
C HIS A 174 -8.46 -4.19 19.85
N GLY A 175 -8.11 -3.49 20.93
CA GLY A 175 -8.11 -3.98 22.31
C GLY A 175 -6.98 -4.95 22.66
N TYR A 176 -5.99 -5.18 21.81
CA TYR A 176 -4.76 -5.89 22.15
C TYR A 176 -3.69 -4.91 22.63
N PRO A 177 -2.89 -5.26 23.66
CA PRO A 177 -1.76 -4.43 24.08
C PRO A 177 -0.72 -4.22 22.97
N PHE A 178 -0.53 -5.25 22.12
CA PHE A 178 0.37 -5.25 20.98
C PHE A 178 -0.19 -6.14 19.86
N ALA A 179 -0.44 -5.56 18.72
CA ALA A 179 -0.78 -6.23 17.46
C ALA A 179 -0.51 -5.26 16.31
N THR A 180 -0.40 -5.78 15.09
CA THR A 180 -0.19 -4.98 13.89
C THR A 180 -1.40 -5.04 12.99
N ASN A 181 -1.71 -3.95 12.28
CA ASN A 181 -2.89 -3.88 11.42
C ASN A 181 -2.67 -4.47 10.01
N PHE A 182 -1.43 -4.72 9.65
CA PHE A 182 -1.00 -5.44 8.45
C PHE A 182 0.10 -6.44 8.81
N ASN A 183 0.80 -7.01 7.85
CA ASN A 183 1.79 -8.07 8.10
C ASN A 183 2.76 -7.68 9.22
N PRO A 184 2.85 -8.45 10.32
CA PRO A 184 3.67 -8.08 11.48
C PRO A 184 5.15 -7.93 11.16
N GLU A 185 5.67 -8.73 10.25
CA GLU A 185 7.08 -8.67 9.84
C GLU A 185 7.39 -7.35 9.14
N ILE A 186 6.60 -6.98 8.14
CA ILE A 186 6.79 -5.74 7.39
C ILE A 186 6.62 -4.54 8.33
N ASN A 187 5.54 -4.51 9.13
CA ASN A 187 5.31 -3.41 10.09
C ASN A 187 6.46 -3.24 11.09
N ILE A 188 6.95 -4.32 11.70
CA ILE A 188 8.03 -4.25 12.69
C ILE A 188 9.33 -3.79 12.03
N ARG A 189 9.67 -4.30 10.84
CA ARG A 189 10.87 -3.91 10.10
C ARG A 189 10.85 -2.44 9.72
N GLU A 190 9.72 -1.94 9.24
CA GLU A 190 9.51 -0.54 8.88
C GLU A 190 9.70 0.39 10.10
N VAL A 191 9.02 0.10 11.20
CA VAL A 191 9.08 0.94 12.42
C VAL A 191 10.44 0.90 13.09
N SER A 192 11.16 -0.23 13.00
CA SER A 192 12.51 -0.40 13.58
C SER A 192 13.62 0.11 12.64
N ALA A 193 13.32 0.47 11.40
CA ALA A 193 14.30 1.00 10.47
C ALA A 193 14.62 2.48 10.77
N LYS A 194 15.76 2.94 10.26
CA LYS A 194 16.08 4.38 10.27
C LYS A 194 15.03 5.15 9.48
N GLY A 195 14.61 6.29 10.02
CA GLY A 195 13.81 7.25 9.29
C GLY A 195 14.65 7.98 8.25
N SER A 196 14.03 8.44 7.18
CA SER A 196 14.65 9.39 6.27
C SER A 196 13.62 10.24 5.56
N TYR A 197 14.04 11.41 5.12
CA TYR A 197 13.22 12.33 4.35
C TYR A 197 14.06 13.08 3.31
N TRP A 198 13.39 13.57 2.28
CA TRP A 198 14.05 14.38 1.24
C TRP A 198 14.06 15.85 1.63
N GLU A 199 15.23 16.50 1.54
CA GLU A 199 15.38 17.95 1.77
C GLU A 199 16.49 18.56 0.89
N ASP A 200 16.13 19.59 0.13
CA ASP A 200 17.02 20.38 -0.71
C ASP A 200 18.01 19.54 -1.56
N GLY A 201 17.47 18.51 -2.24
CA GLY A 201 18.22 17.69 -3.19
C GLY A 201 18.98 16.51 -2.58
N LYS A 202 18.74 16.17 -1.32
CA LYS A 202 19.42 15.05 -0.64
C LYS A 202 18.53 14.34 0.36
N TRP A 203 18.85 13.10 0.64
CA TRP A 203 18.28 12.34 1.74
C TRP A 203 18.89 12.76 3.08
N VAL A 204 18.05 12.93 4.08
CA VAL A 204 18.43 13.17 5.48
C VAL A 204 17.99 11.97 6.29
N GLU A 205 18.95 11.23 6.84
CA GLU A 205 18.67 10.08 7.70
C GLU A 205 18.45 10.52 9.16
N THR A 206 17.61 9.78 9.89
CA THR A 206 17.35 9.92 11.32
C THR A 206 17.43 8.55 12.00
N GLU A 207 17.61 8.55 13.31
CA GLU A 207 17.43 7.32 14.08
C GLU A 207 15.94 6.90 14.07
N PRO A 208 15.64 5.60 14.29
CA PRO A 208 14.26 5.12 14.33
C PRO A 208 13.41 5.93 15.32
N MET A 209 12.27 6.43 14.88
CA MET A 209 11.31 7.18 15.70
C MET A 209 11.86 8.46 16.38
N GLU A 210 12.98 9.01 15.90
CA GLU A 210 13.66 10.17 16.50
C GLU A 210 12.83 11.45 16.42
N ILE A 211 12.21 11.71 15.28
CA ILE A 211 11.41 12.92 15.05
C ILE A 211 9.95 12.61 15.36
N LYS A 212 9.48 13.19 16.45
CA LYS A 212 8.10 13.12 16.90
C LYS A 212 7.40 14.47 16.72
N ARG A 213 6.14 14.44 16.28
CA ARG A 213 5.25 15.61 16.20
C ARG A 213 3.88 15.27 16.80
N VAL A 214 3.13 16.29 17.16
CA VAL A 214 1.71 16.18 17.48
C VAL A 214 0.93 16.85 16.37
N TYR A 215 -0.16 16.21 15.93
CA TYR A 215 -1.02 16.78 14.91
C TYR A 215 -2.50 16.56 15.26
N ASN A 216 -3.33 17.57 15.02
CA ASN A 216 -4.76 17.48 15.23
C ASN A 216 -5.46 17.00 13.95
N PHE A 217 -5.60 15.70 13.82
CA PHE A 217 -6.20 15.06 12.64
C PHE A 217 -7.73 15.33 12.58
N PRO A 218 -8.25 15.79 11.44
CA PRO A 218 -9.70 15.93 11.24
C PRO A 218 -10.46 14.65 11.61
N GLU A 219 -11.55 14.78 12.36
CA GLU A 219 -12.44 13.71 12.85
C GLU A 219 -11.77 12.66 13.79
N VAL A 220 -10.50 12.80 14.10
CA VAL A 220 -9.74 11.90 14.99
C VAL A 220 -9.26 12.63 16.25
N GLY A 221 -8.81 13.90 16.09
CA GLY A 221 -8.19 14.67 17.17
C GLY A 221 -6.66 14.55 17.23
N GLU A 222 -6.07 15.07 18.30
CA GLU A 222 -4.63 15.09 18.50
C GLU A 222 -4.03 13.68 18.65
N LYS A 223 -2.97 13.44 17.88
CA LYS A 223 -2.18 12.20 17.93
C LYS A 223 -0.69 12.50 17.83
N ASP A 224 0.09 11.69 18.54
CA ASP A 224 1.52 11.59 18.33
C ASP A 224 1.80 10.90 17.00
N MET A 225 2.65 11.49 16.17
CA MET A 225 3.12 10.90 14.93
C MET A 225 4.65 10.96 14.86
N TYR A 226 5.23 10.03 14.14
CA TYR A 226 6.68 9.83 14.08
C TYR A 226 7.13 9.80 12.62
N LEU A 227 8.26 10.44 12.32
CA LEU A 227 8.86 10.42 11.00
C LEU A 227 9.44 9.04 10.72
N LEU A 228 9.07 8.48 9.58
CA LEU A 228 9.60 7.25 9.01
C LEU A 228 10.14 7.51 7.61
N HIS A 229 10.93 6.59 7.07
CA HIS A 229 11.10 6.45 5.64
C HIS A 229 9.88 5.73 5.06
N HIS A 230 9.43 6.16 3.89
CA HIS A 230 8.39 5.46 3.15
C HIS A 230 8.67 5.58 1.64
N GLU A 231 8.34 4.56 0.87
CA GLU A 231 8.81 4.41 -0.51
C GLU A 231 8.32 5.48 -1.47
N GLU A 232 7.12 6.03 -1.29
CA GLU A 232 6.62 7.09 -2.18
C GLU A 232 7.43 8.38 -2.11
N LEU A 233 8.21 8.57 -1.05
CA LEU A 233 9.13 9.71 -0.96
C LEU A 233 10.13 9.71 -2.11
N GLU A 234 10.60 8.51 -2.55
CA GLU A 234 11.55 8.38 -3.66
C GLU A 234 10.91 8.79 -4.98
N SER A 235 9.74 8.25 -5.28
CA SER A 235 9.06 8.53 -6.55
C SER A 235 8.56 9.96 -6.64
N LEU A 236 8.03 10.53 -5.55
CA LEU A 236 7.59 11.92 -5.48
C LEU A 236 8.77 12.91 -5.63
N ALA A 237 9.94 12.61 -5.03
CA ALA A 237 11.13 13.45 -5.17
C ALA A 237 11.59 13.55 -6.63
N ILE A 238 11.36 12.51 -7.44
CA ILE A 238 11.71 12.48 -8.86
C ILE A 238 10.60 13.08 -9.74
N ASN A 239 9.35 12.76 -9.45
CA ASN A 239 8.23 13.03 -10.34
C ASN A 239 7.52 14.37 -10.08
N ILE A 240 7.68 14.98 -8.89
CA ILE A 240 7.09 16.28 -8.58
C ILE A 240 8.13 17.42 -8.76
N PRO A 241 7.97 18.29 -9.77
CA PRO A 241 8.91 19.36 -10.02
C PRO A 241 8.94 20.40 -8.89
N GLY A 242 10.13 20.92 -8.56
CA GLY A 242 10.29 22.01 -7.59
C GLY A 242 10.33 21.58 -6.13
N ILE A 243 10.26 20.29 -5.87
CA ILE A 243 10.28 19.73 -4.52
C ILE A 243 11.55 20.10 -3.75
N ARG A 244 11.36 20.66 -2.57
CA ARG A 244 12.42 21.00 -1.62
C ARG A 244 12.43 20.08 -0.41
N ARG A 245 11.25 19.65 0.10
CA ARG A 245 11.17 18.70 1.21
C ARG A 245 9.94 17.81 1.07
N ILE A 246 10.14 16.50 1.32
CA ILE A 246 9.07 15.54 1.49
C ILE A 246 9.32 14.77 2.78
N ARG A 247 8.29 14.67 3.64
CA ARG A 247 8.32 13.89 4.89
C ARG A 247 7.11 12.97 4.97
N PHE A 248 7.30 11.82 5.59
CA PHE A 248 6.24 10.89 5.95
C PHE A 248 6.16 10.73 7.46
N PHE A 249 4.96 10.80 8.00
CA PHE A 249 4.68 10.62 9.42
C PHE A 249 3.59 9.59 9.62
N MET A 250 3.81 8.65 10.54
CA MET A 250 2.84 7.65 10.95
C MET A 250 2.57 7.73 12.45
N THR A 251 1.33 7.43 12.85
CA THR A 251 0.91 7.45 14.26
C THR A 251 1.09 6.09 14.92
N PHE A 252 1.55 6.09 16.17
CA PHE A 252 1.65 4.89 17.00
C PHE A 252 1.16 5.17 18.42
N GLY A 253 0.44 4.20 18.99
CA GLY A 253 0.02 4.27 20.40
C GLY A 253 1.16 3.95 21.36
N GLU A 254 1.14 4.55 22.55
CA GLU A 254 2.16 4.30 23.60
C GLU A 254 2.31 2.81 23.95
N SER A 255 1.20 2.08 24.00
CA SER A 255 1.23 0.63 24.31
C SER A 255 2.02 -0.11 23.25
N TYR A 256 1.77 0.16 21.97
CA TYR A 256 2.49 -0.45 20.86
C TYR A 256 3.99 -0.16 20.96
N LEU A 257 4.39 1.10 21.07
CA LEU A 257 5.81 1.49 21.14
C LEU A 257 6.55 0.88 22.34
N ARG A 258 5.88 0.82 23.51
CA ARG A 258 6.45 0.22 24.71
C ARG A 258 6.73 -1.28 24.56
N HIS A 259 5.79 -2.01 23.96
CA HIS A 259 5.96 -3.43 23.70
C HIS A 259 7.00 -3.68 22.61
N LEU A 260 6.96 -2.91 21.50
CA LEU A 260 7.96 -3.01 20.45
C LEU A 260 9.37 -2.81 21.02
N LYS A 261 9.57 -1.78 21.84
CA LYS A 261 10.87 -1.51 22.47
C LYS A 261 11.35 -2.66 23.37
N CYS A 262 10.43 -3.30 24.10
CA CYS A 262 10.75 -4.49 24.89
C CYS A 262 11.19 -5.65 23.99
N LEU A 263 10.46 -5.91 22.91
CA LEU A 263 10.77 -6.98 21.96
C LEU A 263 12.09 -6.75 21.24
N GLU A 264 12.41 -5.51 20.88
CA GLU A 264 13.73 -5.13 20.33
C GLU A 264 14.85 -5.41 21.32
N ASN A 265 14.70 -4.95 22.58
CA ASN A 265 15.72 -5.08 23.61
C ASN A 265 16.05 -6.55 23.95
N VAL A 266 15.12 -7.47 23.75
CA VAL A 266 15.35 -8.92 23.96
C VAL A 266 15.65 -9.67 22.66
N GLY A 267 15.80 -8.96 21.52
CA GLY A 267 16.17 -9.54 20.23
C GLY A 267 15.05 -10.28 19.50
N MET A 268 13.78 -10.14 19.93
CA MET A 268 12.64 -10.81 19.29
C MET A 268 12.28 -10.25 17.90
N THR A 269 12.78 -9.07 17.55
CA THR A 269 12.59 -8.45 16.23
C THR A 269 13.70 -8.77 15.25
N SER A 270 14.71 -9.57 15.66
CA SER A 270 15.86 -9.93 14.80
C SER A 270 15.45 -10.86 13.66
N ILE A 271 15.98 -10.58 12.46
CA ILE A 271 15.92 -11.47 11.30
C ILE A 271 17.08 -12.49 11.26
N GLU A 272 18.11 -12.32 12.10
CA GLU A 272 19.22 -13.22 12.19
C GLU A 272 18.82 -14.54 12.87
N PRO A 273 19.13 -15.71 12.24
CA PRO A 273 18.77 -16.99 12.82
C PRO A 273 19.54 -17.27 14.12
N ILE A 274 18.84 -17.73 15.14
CA ILE A 274 19.43 -18.26 16.38
C ILE A 274 19.27 -19.78 16.42
N GLU A 275 20.15 -20.47 17.16
CA GLU A 275 20.03 -21.90 17.42
C GLU A 275 19.23 -22.15 18.71
N PHE A 276 18.16 -22.92 18.62
CA PHE A 276 17.35 -23.34 19.74
C PHE A 276 17.00 -24.83 19.62
N GLU A 277 17.43 -25.63 20.59
CA GLU A 277 17.23 -27.08 20.62
C GLU A 277 17.61 -27.79 19.30
N GLY A 278 18.76 -27.41 18.72
CA GLY A 278 19.27 -27.98 17.46
C GLY A 278 18.52 -27.55 16.19
N LYS A 279 17.64 -26.53 16.29
CA LYS A 279 16.94 -25.96 15.14
C LYS A 279 17.31 -24.48 14.98
N LYS A 280 17.42 -24.04 13.72
CA LYS A 280 17.54 -22.61 13.42
C LYS A 280 16.15 -21.97 13.47
N ILE A 281 16.02 -20.92 14.27
CA ILE A 281 14.79 -20.12 14.42
C ILE A 281 15.15 -18.67 14.13
N ILE A 282 14.34 -18.00 13.32
CA ILE A 282 14.39 -16.54 13.14
C ILE A 282 13.42 -15.93 14.14
N PRO A 283 13.91 -15.11 15.13
CA PRO A 283 13.07 -14.58 16.19
C PRO A 283 11.82 -13.82 15.67
N LEU A 284 12.00 -12.97 14.67
CA LEU A 284 10.90 -12.22 14.06
C LEU A 284 9.82 -13.13 13.46
N GLN A 285 10.21 -14.24 12.81
CA GLN A 285 9.24 -15.20 12.25
C GLN A 285 8.47 -15.94 13.35
N PHE A 286 9.13 -16.22 14.47
CA PHE A 286 8.45 -16.79 15.64
C PHE A 286 7.50 -15.78 16.27
N LEU A 287 7.91 -14.52 16.44
CA LEU A 287 7.05 -13.44 16.93
C LEU A 287 5.81 -13.29 16.04
N LYS A 288 5.98 -13.24 14.73
CA LYS A 288 4.89 -13.18 13.76
C LYS A 288 3.88 -14.33 13.93
N ALA A 289 4.37 -15.55 14.23
CA ALA A 289 3.51 -16.73 14.40
C ALA A 289 2.66 -16.68 15.68
N VAL A 290 3.08 -15.95 16.72
CA VAL A 290 2.33 -15.81 17.99
C VAL A 290 1.46 -14.56 18.07
N LEU A 291 1.68 -13.58 17.19
CA LEU A 291 0.86 -12.37 17.12
C LEU A 291 -0.51 -12.67 16.52
N PRO A 292 -1.56 -11.89 16.88
CA PRO A 292 -2.84 -11.97 16.22
C PRO A 292 -2.72 -11.76 14.71
N ASP A 293 -3.40 -12.59 13.91
CA ASP A 293 -3.50 -12.36 12.46
C ASP A 293 -4.22 -11.02 12.22
N PRO A 294 -3.64 -10.07 11.48
CA PRO A 294 -4.26 -8.79 11.15
C PRO A 294 -5.66 -8.90 10.55
N ALA A 295 -5.92 -9.96 9.76
CA ALA A 295 -7.24 -10.23 9.20
C ALA A 295 -8.30 -10.53 10.28
N SER A 296 -7.88 -11.01 11.48
CA SER A 296 -8.77 -11.29 12.60
C SER A 296 -9.17 -10.05 13.40
N LEU A 297 -8.53 -8.90 13.19
CA LEU A 297 -8.78 -7.69 13.94
C LEU A 297 -10.07 -6.98 13.51
N GLY A 298 -10.56 -7.23 12.29
CA GLY A 298 -11.72 -6.53 11.70
C GLY A 298 -12.95 -6.45 12.62
N PRO A 299 -13.45 -7.54 13.20
CA PRO A 299 -14.69 -7.52 13.99
C PRO A 299 -14.57 -6.76 15.33
N ARG A 300 -13.38 -6.39 15.74
CA ARG A 300 -13.12 -5.78 17.04
C ARG A 300 -12.49 -4.40 16.99
N THR A 301 -11.95 -3.99 15.84
CA THR A 301 -11.32 -2.68 15.68
C THR A 301 -12.38 -1.60 15.57
N LYS A 302 -12.25 -0.55 16.39
CA LYS A 302 -13.13 0.63 16.42
C LYS A 302 -12.31 1.89 16.24
N GLY A 303 -12.95 2.93 15.71
CA GLY A 303 -12.30 4.21 15.45
C GLY A 303 -12.04 4.44 13.97
N LYS A 304 -11.16 5.38 13.65
CA LYS A 304 -10.97 5.88 12.29
C LYS A 304 -9.50 5.92 11.91
N THR A 305 -9.23 5.83 10.61
CA THR A 305 -7.99 6.29 10.02
C THR A 305 -8.19 7.69 9.44
N ASN A 306 -7.12 8.47 9.34
CA ASN A 306 -7.06 9.73 8.60
C ASN A 306 -5.71 9.78 7.89
N ILE A 307 -5.72 9.64 6.56
CA ILE A 307 -4.49 9.62 5.78
C ILE A 307 -4.58 10.70 4.70
N GLY A 308 -3.53 11.51 4.57
CA GLY A 308 -3.53 12.59 3.59
C GLY A 308 -2.21 13.32 3.45
N CYS A 309 -2.21 14.35 2.58
CA CYS A 309 -1.03 15.09 2.23
C CYS A 309 -1.24 16.59 2.40
N ILE A 310 -0.35 17.24 3.13
CA ILE A 310 -0.27 18.70 3.24
C ILE A 310 0.76 19.21 2.25
N PHE A 311 0.34 20.10 1.37
CA PHE A 311 1.16 20.71 0.36
C PHE A 311 1.42 22.19 0.65
N ARG A 312 2.64 22.64 0.38
CA ARG A 312 3.00 24.07 0.32
C ARG A 312 3.76 24.34 -0.95
N GLY A 313 3.42 25.43 -1.61
CA GLY A 313 4.01 25.82 -2.88
C GLY A 313 3.43 27.11 -3.41
N LYS A 314 3.40 27.28 -4.72
CA LYS A 314 2.95 28.53 -5.37
C LYS A 314 1.88 28.27 -6.39
N LYS A 315 0.94 29.23 -6.50
CA LYS A 315 -0.03 29.36 -7.59
C LYS A 315 -0.12 30.82 -7.99
N ASP A 316 0.06 31.10 -9.28
CA ASP A 316 0.08 32.47 -9.85
C ASP A 316 1.05 33.39 -9.08
N GLY A 317 2.23 32.86 -8.71
CA GLY A 317 3.28 33.55 -7.97
C GLY A 317 3.01 33.80 -6.49
N LYS A 318 1.88 33.33 -5.95
CA LYS A 318 1.50 33.48 -4.53
C LYS A 318 1.71 32.17 -3.77
N GLU A 319 2.16 32.29 -2.53
CA GLU A 319 2.23 31.16 -1.61
C GLU A 319 0.85 30.58 -1.37
N LYS A 320 0.78 29.25 -1.36
CA LYS A 320 -0.47 28.49 -1.15
C LYS A 320 -0.19 27.27 -0.28
N THR A 321 -1.19 26.94 0.55
CA THR A 321 -1.26 25.70 1.31
C THR A 321 -2.49 24.92 0.86
N TYR A 322 -2.41 23.58 0.93
CA TYR A 322 -3.53 22.71 0.59
C TYR A 322 -3.35 21.39 1.33
N TYR A 323 -4.43 20.88 1.88
CA TYR A 323 -4.48 19.57 2.51
C TYR A 323 -5.61 18.77 1.87
N VAL A 324 -5.30 17.58 1.37
CA VAL A 324 -6.27 16.60 0.90
C VAL A 324 -6.09 15.32 1.71
N TYR A 325 -7.19 14.74 2.18
CA TYR A 325 -7.18 13.59 3.09
C TYR A 325 -8.43 12.74 2.94
N ASN A 326 -8.31 11.49 3.38
CA ASN A 326 -9.43 10.57 3.54
C ASN A 326 -9.62 10.22 5.01
N VAL A 327 -10.86 10.10 5.44
CA VAL A 327 -11.24 9.54 6.75
C VAL A 327 -11.99 8.24 6.51
N CYS A 328 -11.52 7.15 7.13
CA CYS A 328 -12.10 5.84 6.96
C CYS A 328 -12.45 5.22 8.32
N ASP A 329 -13.68 4.73 8.48
CA ASP A 329 -14.21 4.16 9.73
C ASP A 329 -14.06 2.63 9.74
N HIS A 330 -13.38 2.09 10.77
CA HIS A 330 -13.12 0.65 10.89
C HIS A 330 -14.40 -0.19 10.93
N GLU A 331 -15.41 0.25 11.67
CA GLU A 331 -16.66 -0.50 11.84
C GLU A 331 -17.50 -0.48 10.56
N ALA A 332 -17.50 0.65 9.83
CA ALA A 332 -18.14 0.76 8.53
C ALA A 332 -17.49 -0.14 7.48
N CYS A 333 -16.15 -0.17 7.40
CA CYS A 333 -15.41 -1.06 6.51
C CYS A 333 -15.70 -2.54 6.84
N TYR A 334 -15.68 -2.88 8.12
CA TYR A 334 -16.00 -4.25 8.53
C TYR A 334 -17.42 -4.67 8.16
N LYS A 335 -18.39 -3.78 8.32
CA LYS A 335 -19.78 -4.03 7.92
C LYS A 335 -19.93 -4.25 6.42
N GLU A 336 -19.16 -3.53 5.61
CA GLU A 336 -19.24 -3.62 4.15
C GLU A 336 -18.52 -4.85 3.60
N VAL A 337 -17.24 -5.05 3.97
CA VAL A 337 -16.39 -6.05 3.33
C VAL A 337 -15.82 -7.10 4.30
N GLY A 338 -16.10 -6.98 5.61
CA GLY A 338 -15.59 -7.88 6.63
C GLY A 338 -14.09 -7.74 6.91
N SER A 339 -13.54 -6.54 6.67
CA SER A 339 -12.14 -6.20 6.90
C SER A 339 -12.02 -4.83 7.58
N GLN A 340 -10.95 -4.60 8.31
CA GLN A 340 -10.68 -3.32 8.97
C GLN A 340 -10.24 -2.22 7.98
N ALA A 341 -10.25 -0.95 8.44
CA ALA A 341 -9.94 0.21 7.59
C ALA A 341 -8.55 0.15 6.96
N VAL A 342 -7.49 -0.31 7.63
CA VAL A 342 -6.14 -0.39 7.04
C VAL A 342 -6.10 -1.31 5.82
N SER A 343 -6.77 -2.47 5.87
CA SER A 343 -6.90 -3.33 4.69
C SER A 343 -7.80 -2.70 3.63
N TYR A 344 -8.81 -1.92 4.05
CA TYR A 344 -9.75 -1.26 3.15
C TYR A 344 -9.10 -0.11 2.38
N THR A 345 -8.35 0.75 3.07
CA THR A 345 -7.63 1.88 2.46
C THR A 345 -6.59 1.44 1.43
N THR A 346 -6.03 0.24 1.58
CA THR A 346 -5.10 -0.34 0.58
C THR A 346 -5.84 -1.12 -0.52
N GLY A 347 -6.84 -1.91 -0.16
CA GLY A 347 -7.51 -2.81 -1.12
C GLY A 347 -8.42 -2.10 -2.12
N VAL A 348 -9.02 -0.97 -1.75
CA VAL A 348 -9.84 -0.14 -2.68
C VAL A 348 -8.97 0.48 -3.78
N PRO A 349 -7.87 1.19 -3.47
CA PRO A 349 -6.96 1.72 -4.48
C PRO A 349 -6.33 0.64 -5.37
N ALA A 350 -6.00 -0.52 -4.82
CA ALA A 350 -5.50 -1.66 -5.59
C ALA A 350 -6.48 -2.06 -6.71
N MET A 351 -7.76 -2.17 -6.39
CA MET A 351 -8.81 -2.44 -7.38
C MET A 351 -8.93 -1.28 -8.39
N ILE A 352 -8.85 -0.02 -7.93
CA ILE A 352 -8.96 1.16 -8.82
C ILE A 352 -7.81 1.18 -9.82
N GLY A 353 -6.55 1.00 -9.37
CA GLY A 353 -5.39 0.95 -10.26
C GLY A 353 -5.51 -0.16 -11.29
N ALA A 354 -5.85 -1.38 -10.86
CA ALA A 354 -6.10 -2.50 -11.77
C ALA A 354 -7.21 -2.20 -12.78
N MET A 355 -8.30 -1.56 -12.36
CA MET A 355 -9.40 -1.12 -13.22
C MET A 355 -8.92 -0.12 -14.30
N LEU A 356 -8.16 0.91 -13.90
CA LEU A 356 -7.73 1.98 -14.82
C LEU A 356 -6.69 1.49 -15.83
N VAL A 357 -5.83 0.57 -15.44
CA VAL A 357 -4.88 -0.10 -16.35
C VAL A 357 -5.66 -1.03 -17.30
N MET A 358 -6.51 -1.90 -16.76
CA MET A 358 -7.24 -2.91 -17.55
C MET A 358 -8.20 -2.29 -18.57
N ASN A 359 -8.92 -1.22 -18.22
CA ASN A 359 -9.84 -0.54 -19.13
C ASN A 359 -9.15 0.45 -20.07
N GLY A 360 -7.83 0.63 -19.93
CA GLY A 360 -7.01 1.49 -20.76
C GLY A 360 -7.22 2.99 -20.52
N THR A 361 -7.77 3.40 -19.39
CA THR A 361 -7.80 4.81 -18.97
C THR A 361 -6.39 5.28 -18.67
N TRP A 362 -5.63 4.49 -17.93
CA TRP A 362 -4.20 4.66 -17.75
C TRP A 362 -3.43 3.77 -18.72
N LYS A 363 -2.76 4.39 -19.68
CA LYS A 363 -2.01 3.72 -20.75
C LYS A 363 -0.57 4.14 -20.72
N GLY A 364 0.33 3.16 -20.82
CA GLY A 364 1.76 3.38 -20.97
C GLY A 364 2.47 2.04 -21.14
N ALA A 365 3.52 2.00 -21.96
CA ALA A 365 4.43 0.86 -21.98
C ALA A 365 5.64 1.20 -21.13
N GLY A 366 5.88 0.44 -20.07
CA GLY A 366 6.95 0.69 -19.10
C GLY A 366 6.51 0.48 -17.66
N VAL A 367 7.34 0.93 -16.74
CA VAL A 367 7.11 0.89 -15.29
C VAL A 367 6.84 2.30 -14.81
N TYR A 368 5.75 2.49 -14.10
CA TYR A 368 5.25 3.79 -13.66
C TYR A 368 4.84 3.77 -12.20
N ASN A 369 5.21 4.82 -11.47
CA ASN A 369 4.57 5.15 -10.21
C ASN A 369 3.25 5.89 -10.47
N ILE A 370 2.33 5.80 -9.54
CA ILE A 370 0.93 6.19 -9.72
C ILE A 370 0.75 7.68 -10.04
N GLU A 371 1.59 8.56 -9.48
CA GLU A 371 1.58 10.01 -9.70
C GLU A 371 1.98 10.45 -11.12
N GLN A 372 2.47 9.53 -11.95
CA GLN A 372 2.83 9.82 -13.34
C GLN A 372 1.64 9.77 -14.30
N PHE A 373 0.46 9.35 -13.81
CA PHE A 373 -0.78 9.32 -14.57
C PHE A 373 -1.71 10.49 -14.25
N ASP A 374 -2.73 10.69 -15.08
CA ASP A 374 -3.78 11.67 -14.79
C ASP A 374 -4.52 11.27 -13.50
N PRO A 375 -4.52 12.11 -12.45
CA PRO A 375 -5.12 11.76 -11.17
C PRO A 375 -6.65 11.76 -11.17
N ASP A 376 -7.31 12.53 -12.05
CA ASP A 376 -8.75 12.77 -11.97
C ASP A 376 -9.60 11.49 -12.01
N PRO A 377 -9.36 10.53 -12.92
CA PRO A 377 -10.14 9.30 -12.93
C PRO A 377 -10.01 8.47 -11.65
N PHE A 378 -8.84 8.54 -11.00
CA PHE A 378 -8.62 7.84 -9.75
C PHE A 378 -9.29 8.55 -8.58
N MET A 379 -9.22 9.88 -8.52
CA MET A 379 -9.90 10.72 -7.51
C MET A 379 -11.43 10.53 -7.56
N ASP A 380 -12.00 10.48 -8.76
CA ASP A 380 -13.43 10.18 -8.96
C ASP A 380 -13.78 8.76 -8.48
N ALA A 381 -12.90 7.79 -8.78
CA ALA A 381 -13.09 6.40 -8.37
C ALA A 381 -12.99 6.23 -6.85
N LEU A 382 -12.14 6.95 -6.16
CA LEU A 382 -12.07 6.93 -4.68
C LEU A 382 -13.42 7.28 -4.07
N ASN A 383 -14.05 8.38 -4.51
CA ASN A 383 -15.38 8.77 -4.06
C ASN A 383 -16.45 7.70 -4.33
N ARG A 384 -16.37 7.08 -5.51
CA ARG A 384 -17.35 6.05 -5.93
C ARG A 384 -17.20 4.74 -5.16
N TRP A 385 -15.97 4.35 -4.82
CA TRP A 385 -15.68 3.01 -4.29
C TRP A 385 -15.45 2.96 -2.78
N GLY A 386 -15.74 4.06 -2.06
CA GLY A 386 -15.83 4.05 -0.60
C GLY A 386 -14.67 4.70 0.14
N LEU A 387 -13.81 5.43 -0.56
CA LEU A 387 -12.76 6.27 0.04
C LEU A 387 -12.97 7.75 -0.37
N PRO A 388 -14.07 8.39 0.04
CA PRO A 388 -14.30 9.80 -0.26
C PRO A 388 -13.18 10.63 0.38
N TRP A 389 -12.66 11.56 -0.39
CA TRP A 389 -11.63 12.49 0.07
C TRP A 389 -12.23 13.84 0.42
N GLN A 390 -11.52 14.56 1.28
CA GLN A 390 -11.86 15.90 1.76
C GLN A 390 -10.66 16.81 1.55
N GLU A 391 -10.90 18.13 1.56
CA GLU A 391 -9.85 19.13 1.34
C GLU A 391 -9.95 20.30 2.30
N SER A 392 -8.80 20.94 2.57
CA SER A 392 -8.70 22.19 3.34
C SER A 392 -7.66 23.10 2.71
N PHE A 393 -7.99 24.39 2.58
CA PHE A 393 -7.08 25.41 2.06
C PHE A 393 -6.37 26.20 3.16
N THR A 394 -6.67 25.91 4.41
CA THR A 394 -6.07 26.53 5.60
C THR A 394 -5.72 25.46 6.63
N PRO A 395 -4.92 24.43 6.25
CA PRO A 395 -4.55 23.40 7.19
C PRO A 395 -3.62 23.94 8.28
N GLU A 396 -3.63 23.27 9.44
CA GLU A 396 -2.51 23.31 10.36
C GLU A 396 -1.28 22.73 9.67
N LEU A 397 -0.13 23.35 9.84
CA LEU A 397 1.11 22.90 9.22
C LEU A 397 1.94 22.08 10.20
N VAL A 398 2.69 21.13 9.69
CA VAL A 398 3.66 20.36 10.48
C VAL A 398 4.95 21.16 10.58
N ASP A 399 5.33 21.53 11.79
CA ASP A 399 6.55 22.31 12.10
C ASP A 399 7.85 21.48 11.95
#